data_075d3cc1e16b71a3a8bb1ae0e5e47455
#
_entry.id   075d3cc1e16b71a3a8bb1ae0e5e47455
#
_cell.length_a   1.000
_cell.length_b   1.000
_cell.length_c   1.000
_cell.angle_alpha   90.00
_cell.angle_beta   90.00
_cell.angle_gamma   90.00
#
_symmetry.space_group_name_H-M   'P 1'
#
loop_
_entity.id
_entity.type
_entity.pdbx_description
1 polymer ?
#
loop_
_entity_poly.entity_id
_entity_poly.type
_entity_poly.pdbx_seq_one_letter_code
_entity_poly.pdbx_strand_id
1 'polypeptide(L)'
;MTAVLNSPSDLALRPPAILDVEASGFGRGSYPIEVGFVESAGAVFCSLIQPEPDWQHWDLAAERVHGISRDILRQHGKPPAWVAAQINQRLAGQTVYCDAWAHDYPWLARLFDSVDMVPAFHLQDLRCLLSDAEAACWHVVREQVRDELQLVRHRASSDARVLQTAWLRLKTRPGS
;
A
#
# COMPACT_ATOMS: atom_id res chain seq x y z
N MET A 1 0.78 -18.96 46.01
CA MET A 1 1.01 -18.03 44.87
C MET A 1 1.14 -18.89 43.63
N THR A 2 0.07 -19.02 42.88
CA THR A 2 -0.03 -19.90 41.71
C THR A 2 0.26 -19.02 40.50
N ALA A 3 1.40 -19.30 39.79
CA ALA A 3 1.73 -18.65 38.56
C ALA A 3 0.74 -19.09 37.46
N VAL A 4 -0.01 -18.15 36.93
CA VAL A 4 -0.84 -18.34 35.75
C VAL A 4 0.10 -18.45 34.56
N LEU A 5 0.27 -19.68 34.05
CA LEU A 5 0.95 -19.93 32.78
C LEU A 5 0.05 -19.38 31.68
N ASN A 6 0.46 -18.26 31.10
CA ASN A 6 -0.14 -17.77 29.86
C ASN A 6 0.08 -18.81 28.75
N SER A 7 -0.99 -19.33 28.20
CA SER A 7 -0.96 -20.26 27.07
C SER A 7 -0.33 -19.59 25.84
N PRO A 8 0.48 -20.34 25.03
CA PRO A 8 1.14 -19.80 23.82
C PRO A 8 0.19 -19.37 22.68
N SER A 9 -1.10 -19.52 22.85
CA SER A 9 -2.13 -19.28 21.83
C SER A 9 -2.60 -17.83 21.68
N ASP A 10 -2.06 -16.88 22.46
CA ASP A 10 -2.50 -15.48 22.44
C ASP A 10 -1.48 -14.50 21.82
N LEU A 11 -0.58 -14.97 20.98
CA LEU A 11 0.12 -14.12 20.03
C LEU A 11 -0.88 -13.79 18.90
N ALA A 12 -1.76 -12.81 19.16
CA ALA A 12 -2.64 -12.28 18.13
C ALA A 12 -1.82 -12.02 16.86
N LEU A 13 -2.17 -12.67 15.76
CA LEU A 13 -1.51 -12.52 14.46
C LEU A 13 -1.53 -11.03 14.08
N ARG A 14 -0.38 -10.38 14.14
CA ARG A 14 -0.29 -8.97 13.73
C ARG A 14 -0.28 -8.91 12.22
N PRO A 15 -1.24 -8.17 11.62
CA PRO A 15 -1.23 -7.99 10.17
C PRO A 15 0.02 -7.20 9.74
N PRO A 16 0.55 -7.48 8.54
CA PRO A 16 1.64 -6.67 7.98
C PRO A 16 1.14 -5.26 7.68
N ALA A 17 2.04 -4.27 7.72
CA ALA A 17 1.77 -2.98 7.13
C ALA A 17 1.74 -3.14 5.61
N ILE A 18 0.68 -2.66 4.96
CA ILE A 18 0.49 -2.75 3.50
C ILE A 18 0.43 -1.34 2.91
N LEU A 19 1.14 -1.14 1.81
CA LEU A 19 1.16 0.09 1.04
C LEU A 19 0.77 -0.19 -0.40
N ASP A 20 0.14 0.79 -1.02
CA ASP A 20 -0.22 0.80 -2.43
C ASP A 20 0.00 2.19 -3.02
N VAL A 21 0.27 2.27 -4.33
CA VAL A 21 0.55 3.52 -5.04
C VAL A 21 -0.27 3.58 -6.32
N GLU A 22 -1.03 4.66 -6.50
CA GLU A 22 -1.57 5.02 -7.81
C GLU A 22 -0.61 5.93 -8.55
N ALA A 23 -0.54 5.80 -9.86
CA ALA A 23 0.41 6.53 -10.68
C ALA A 23 -0.23 7.17 -11.92
N SER A 24 0.49 8.11 -12.52
CA SER A 24 0.10 8.79 -13.78
C SER A 24 -0.04 7.86 -14.98
N GLY A 25 0.24 6.58 -14.81
CA GLY A 25 0.22 5.51 -15.80
C GLY A 25 1.43 4.61 -15.67
N PHE A 26 1.61 3.73 -16.66
CA PHE A 26 2.76 2.84 -16.72
C PHE A 26 3.84 3.38 -17.64
N GLY A 27 5.06 2.83 -17.50
CA GLY A 27 6.16 3.09 -18.41
C GLY A 27 7.06 4.25 -17.99
N ARG A 28 7.95 4.60 -18.92
CA ARG A 28 9.01 5.57 -18.67
C ARG A 28 8.42 6.96 -18.39
N GLY A 29 8.85 7.56 -17.29
CA GLY A 29 8.42 8.90 -16.92
C GLY A 29 7.14 8.92 -16.05
N SER A 30 6.48 7.78 -15.82
CA SER A 30 5.36 7.71 -14.88
C SER A 30 5.79 8.11 -13.47
N TYR A 31 4.87 8.69 -12.71
CA TYR A 31 5.13 9.22 -11.37
C TYR A 31 3.95 8.92 -10.43
N PRO A 32 4.18 8.84 -9.12
CA PRO A 32 3.13 8.55 -8.16
C PRO A 32 2.18 9.75 -8.01
N ILE A 33 0.89 9.46 -7.93
CA ILE A 33 -0.17 10.46 -7.78
C ILE A 33 -0.97 10.32 -6.49
N GLU A 34 -1.03 9.14 -5.93
CA GLU A 34 -1.60 8.86 -4.63
C GLU A 34 -0.77 7.76 -3.95
N VAL A 35 -0.56 7.90 -2.65
CA VAL A 35 -0.02 6.84 -1.80
C VAL A 35 -0.99 6.56 -0.68
N GLY A 36 -1.23 5.29 -0.40
CA GLY A 36 -2.06 4.86 0.70
C GLY A 36 -1.46 3.66 1.41
N PHE A 37 -1.62 3.57 2.73
CA PHE A 37 -1.20 2.40 3.48
C PHE A 37 -2.10 2.15 4.70
N VAL A 38 -2.06 0.90 5.15
CA VAL A 38 -2.65 0.47 6.41
C VAL A 38 -1.53 -0.05 7.29
N GLU A 39 -1.39 0.54 8.47
CA GLU A 39 -0.40 0.12 9.46
C GLU A 39 -0.78 -1.23 10.11
N SER A 40 0.17 -1.92 10.71
CA SER A 40 -0.08 -3.17 11.46
C SER A 40 -1.08 -3.00 12.61
N ALA A 41 -1.20 -1.80 13.15
CA ALA A 41 -2.20 -1.44 14.18
C ALA A 41 -3.57 -1.07 13.60
N GLY A 42 -3.73 -1.09 12.26
CA GLY A 42 -4.98 -0.77 11.57
C GLY A 42 -5.19 0.72 11.25
N ALA A 43 -4.27 1.61 11.64
CA ALA A 43 -4.33 3.01 11.24
C ALA A 43 -4.14 3.14 9.71
N VAL A 44 -4.93 4.02 9.10
CA VAL A 44 -4.94 4.23 7.65
C VAL A 44 -4.37 5.60 7.33
N PHE A 45 -3.56 5.68 6.30
CA PHE A 45 -3.09 6.92 5.70
C PHE A 45 -3.39 6.93 4.21
N CYS A 46 -3.73 8.09 3.67
CA CYS A 46 -3.88 8.31 2.24
C CYS A 46 -3.54 9.76 1.91
N SER A 47 -2.80 9.97 0.83
CA SER A 47 -2.50 11.32 0.34
C SER A 47 -2.37 11.36 -1.16
N LEU A 48 -3.04 12.33 -1.79
CA LEU A 48 -2.72 12.75 -3.15
C LEU A 48 -1.38 13.49 -3.14
N ILE A 49 -0.63 13.35 -4.22
CA ILE A 49 0.69 13.94 -4.41
C ILE A 49 0.59 15.02 -5.48
N GLN A 50 0.99 16.23 -5.14
CA GLN A 50 1.10 17.31 -6.11
C GLN A 50 2.24 17.00 -7.08
N PRO A 51 2.00 17.00 -8.41
CA PRO A 51 3.05 16.73 -9.38
C PRO A 51 4.15 17.79 -9.34
N GLU A 52 5.41 17.34 -9.42
CA GLU A 52 6.54 18.23 -9.64
C GLU A 52 6.49 18.84 -11.06
N PRO A 53 7.12 20.00 -11.31
CA PRO A 53 7.07 20.68 -12.60
C PRO A 53 7.56 19.84 -13.78
N ASP A 54 8.53 18.95 -13.55
CA ASP A 54 9.11 18.04 -14.55
C ASP A 54 8.33 16.72 -14.72
N TRP A 55 7.31 16.45 -13.88
CA TRP A 55 6.47 15.26 -13.98
C TRP A 55 5.38 15.44 -15.05
N GLN A 56 5.74 15.20 -16.31
CA GLN A 56 4.88 15.50 -17.46
C GLN A 56 4.08 14.29 -17.98
N HIS A 57 4.51 13.06 -17.63
CA HIS A 57 3.81 11.86 -18.07
C HIS A 57 2.36 11.83 -17.59
N TRP A 58 1.44 11.47 -18.49
CA TRP A 58 0.02 11.32 -18.14
C TRP A 58 -0.66 10.36 -19.10
N ASP A 59 -1.28 9.31 -18.56
CA ASP A 59 -2.04 8.33 -19.32
C ASP A 59 -3.55 8.46 -19.00
N LEU A 60 -4.32 8.83 -20.01
CA LEU A 60 -5.77 8.95 -19.88
C LEU A 60 -6.46 7.60 -19.60
N ALA A 61 -5.84 6.47 -19.96
CA ALA A 61 -6.38 5.17 -19.60
C ALA A 61 -6.23 4.91 -18.10
N ALA A 62 -5.09 5.26 -17.50
CA ALA A 62 -4.88 5.21 -16.07
C ALA A 62 -5.84 6.16 -15.32
N GLU A 63 -6.00 7.40 -15.80
CA GLU A 63 -6.97 8.35 -15.22
C GLU A 63 -8.38 7.78 -15.17
N ARG A 64 -8.84 7.08 -16.23
CA ARG A 64 -10.16 6.43 -16.22
C ARG A 64 -10.28 5.30 -15.19
N VAL A 65 -9.17 4.68 -14.81
CA VAL A 65 -9.13 3.58 -13.84
C VAL A 65 -9.22 4.11 -12.41
N HIS A 66 -8.33 5.04 -12.01
CA HIS A 66 -8.29 5.57 -10.63
C HIS A 66 -9.19 6.80 -10.42
N GLY A 67 -9.67 7.45 -11.50
CA GLY A 67 -10.58 8.59 -11.41
C GLY A 67 -9.98 9.88 -10.87
N ILE A 68 -8.65 9.99 -10.80
CA ILE A 68 -7.94 11.15 -10.29
C ILE A 68 -7.39 11.95 -11.48
N SER A 69 -7.87 13.17 -11.69
CA SER A 69 -7.35 14.03 -12.75
C SER A 69 -6.11 14.83 -12.32
N ARG A 70 -5.34 15.34 -13.28
CA ARG A 70 -4.21 16.23 -12.96
C ARG A 70 -4.66 17.50 -12.23
N ASP A 71 -5.85 17.99 -12.50
CA ASP A 71 -6.38 19.19 -11.83
C ASP A 71 -6.71 18.91 -10.36
N ILE A 72 -7.25 17.73 -10.05
CA ILE A 72 -7.43 17.27 -8.66
C ILE A 72 -6.09 17.24 -7.93
N LEU A 73 -5.03 16.73 -8.56
CA LEU A 73 -3.69 16.70 -7.94
C LEU A 73 -3.12 18.10 -7.69
N ARG A 74 -3.33 19.04 -8.62
CA ARG A 74 -2.89 20.43 -8.45
C ARG A 74 -3.63 21.17 -7.34
N GLN A 75 -4.91 20.87 -7.16
CA GLN A 75 -5.77 21.54 -6.18
C GLN A 75 -5.68 20.93 -4.78
N HIS A 76 -5.55 19.60 -4.67
CA HIS A 76 -5.69 18.85 -3.42
C HIS A 76 -4.45 18.04 -3.05
N GLY A 77 -3.53 17.84 -3.99
CA GLY A 77 -2.27 17.14 -3.73
C GLY A 77 -1.41 17.86 -2.70
N LYS A 78 -0.73 17.08 -1.89
CA LYS A 78 0.25 17.60 -0.94
C LYS A 78 1.64 17.66 -1.58
N PRO A 79 2.49 18.59 -1.17
CA PRO A 79 3.87 18.64 -1.66
C PRO A 79 4.57 17.28 -1.48
N PRO A 80 5.35 16.79 -2.45
CA PRO A 80 6.08 15.53 -2.36
C PRO A 80 6.92 15.40 -1.08
N ALA A 81 7.60 16.47 -0.65
CA ALA A 81 8.39 16.48 0.59
C ALA A 81 7.53 16.21 1.84
N TRP A 82 6.33 16.76 1.90
CA TRP A 82 5.42 16.50 3.01
C TRP A 82 4.94 15.04 3.00
N VAL A 83 4.58 14.50 1.83
CA VAL A 83 4.12 13.11 1.70
C VAL A 83 5.24 12.15 2.10
N ALA A 84 6.45 12.32 1.57
CA ALA A 84 7.60 11.48 1.92
C ALA A 84 7.92 11.54 3.43
N ALA A 85 7.85 12.72 4.04
CA ALA A 85 8.04 12.87 5.48
C ALA A 85 6.97 12.14 6.29
N GLN A 86 5.68 12.20 5.87
CA GLN A 86 4.59 11.46 6.54
C GLN A 86 4.77 9.95 6.45
N ILE A 87 5.18 9.44 5.28
CA ILE A 87 5.46 8.01 5.11
C ILE A 87 6.60 7.59 6.05
N ASN A 88 7.72 8.32 6.03
CA ASN A 88 8.87 8.02 6.90
C ASN A 88 8.51 8.08 8.38
N GLN A 89 7.76 9.09 8.80
CA GLN A 89 7.36 9.24 10.21
C GLN A 89 6.54 8.05 10.72
N ARG A 90 5.64 7.51 9.88
CA ARG A 90 4.70 6.46 10.28
C ARG A 90 5.26 5.06 10.11
N LEU A 91 6.11 4.86 9.10
CA LEU A 91 6.60 3.54 8.73
C LEU A 91 8.07 3.30 9.11
N ALA A 92 8.71 4.24 9.83
CA ALA A 92 10.12 4.12 10.22
C ALA A 92 10.45 2.77 10.87
N GLY A 93 11.52 2.13 10.37
CA GLY A 93 12.03 0.87 10.88
C GLY A 93 11.18 -0.37 10.58
N GLN A 94 10.06 -0.20 9.85
CA GLN A 94 9.16 -1.30 9.53
C GLN A 94 9.50 -1.94 8.17
N THR A 95 9.13 -3.21 8.00
CA THR A 95 8.95 -3.82 6.68
C THR A 95 7.50 -3.62 6.27
N VAL A 96 7.30 -3.02 5.11
CA VAL A 96 6.00 -2.70 4.50
C VAL A 96 5.87 -3.53 3.23
N TYR A 97 4.69 -3.99 2.93
CA TYR A 97 4.46 -4.89 1.81
C TYR A 97 3.51 -4.28 0.78
N CYS A 98 3.70 -4.61 -0.50
CA CYS A 98 2.81 -4.24 -1.59
C CYS A 98 2.60 -5.42 -2.54
N ASP A 99 1.50 -5.41 -3.30
CA ASP A 99 1.14 -6.51 -4.23
C ASP A 99 1.77 -6.33 -5.62
N ALA A 100 2.15 -5.12 -5.97
CA ALA A 100 2.73 -4.77 -7.28
C ALA A 100 4.15 -4.18 -7.15
N TRP A 101 5.02 -4.85 -6.41
CA TRP A 101 6.35 -4.35 -6.06
C TRP A 101 7.16 -3.80 -7.24
N ALA A 102 7.09 -4.46 -8.41
CA ALA A 102 7.78 -4.03 -9.61
C ALA A 102 7.33 -2.66 -10.15
N HIS A 103 6.17 -2.17 -9.72
CA HIS A 103 5.59 -0.88 -10.07
C HIS A 103 5.64 0.10 -8.89
N ASP A 104 5.24 -0.33 -7.70
CA ASP A 104 5.18 0.52 -6.52
C ASP A 104 6.56 1.03 -6.09
N TYR A 105 7.57 0.16 -6.15
CA TYR A 105 8.94 0.52 -5.78
C TYR A 105 9.52 1.65 -6.65
N PRO A 106 9.51 1.60 -7.99
CA PRO A 106 9.97 2.72 -8.82
C PRO A 106 9.21 4.03 -8.59
N TRP A 107 7.90 3.96 -8.35
CA TRP A 107 7.12 5.17 -8.08
C TRP A 107 7.45 5.78 -6.72
N LEU A 108 7.59 4.96 -5.68
CA LEU A 108 8.06 5.43 -4.38
C LEU A 108 9.49 5.97 -4.46
N ALA A 109 10.40 5.28 -5.14
CA ALA A 109 11.76 5.78 -5.34
C ALA A 109 11.72 7.16 -5.98
N ARG A 110 10.92 7.36 -7.03
CA ARG A 110 10.76 8.66 -7.68
C ARG A 110 10.24 9.74 -6.74
N LEU A 111 9.30 9.42 -5.85
CA LEU A 111 8.83 10.36 -4.82
C LEU A 111 9.97 10.79 -3.91
N PHE A 112 10.71 9.85 -3.37
CA PHE A 112 11.76 10.11 -2.41
C PHE A 112 12.97 10.81 -3.05
N ASP A 113 13.35 10.41 -4.26
CA ASP A 113 14.43 11.03 -5.03
C ASP A 113 14.12 12.49 -5.38
N SER A 114 12.87 12.82 -5.69
CA SER A 114 12.47 14.19 -6.04
C SER A 114 12.66 15.20 -4.89
N VAL A 115 12.83 14.72 -3.67
CA VAL A 115 12.94 15.54 -2.46
C VAL A 115 14.22 15.26 -1.65
N ASP A 116 15.18 14.56 -2.26
CA ASP A 116 16.46 14.17 -1.62
C ASP A 116 16.28 13.47 -0.26
N MET A 117 15.23 12.64 -0.14
CA MET A 117 14.96 11.87 1.06
C MET A 117 15.20 10.38 0.81
N VAL A 118 15.53 9.66 1.87
CA VAL A 118 15.67 8.19 1.86
C VAL A 118 14.49 7.57 2.62
N PRO A 119 13.86 6.50 2.10
CA PRO A 119 12.86 5.75 2.83
C PRO A 119 13.42 5.21 4.16
N ALA A 120 12.72 5.49 5.26
CA ALA A 120 13.07 4.98 6.59
C ALA A 120 12.47 3.60 6.88
N PHE A 121 11.96 2.92 5.87
CA PHE A 121 11.31 1.60 5.92
C PHE A 121 11.81 0.71 4.77
N HIS A 122 11.50 -0.57 4.82
CA HIS A 122 11.81 -1.52 3.75
C HIS A 122 10.52 -1.91 3.03
N LEU A 123 10.46 -1.70 1.70
CA LEU A 123 9.35 -2.18 0.88
C LEU A 123 9.67 -3.57 0.36
N GLN A 124 8.73 -4.50 0.53
CA GLN A 124 8.84 -5.88 0.03
C GLN A 124 7.59 -6.31 -0.71
N ASP A 125 7.74 -7.32 -1.55
CA ASP A 125 6.63 -7.98 -2.22
C ASP A 125 5.81 -8.79 -1.20
N LEU A 126 4.49 -8.55 -1.16
CA LEU A 126 3.54 -9.28 -0.31
C LEU A 126 3.59 -10.80 -0.55
N ARG A 127 3.96 -11.21 -1.76
CA ARG A 127 4.10 -12.62 -2.15
C ARG A 127 5.03 -13.40 -1.21
N CYS A 128 6.05 -12.74 -0.64
CA CYS A 128 6.99 -13.40 0.29
C CYS A 128 6.35 -13.83 1.62
N LEU A 129 5.17 -13.32 1.95
CA LEU A 129 4.40 -13.68 3.14
C LEU A 129 3.44 -14.86 2.91
N LEU A 130 3.30 -15.33 1.68
CA LEU A 130 2.37 -16.38 1.28
C LEU A 130 3.10 -17.69 1.02
N SER A 131 2.58 -18.79 1.55
CA SER A 131 2.94 -20.13 1.11
C SER A 131 2.45 -20.37 -0.33
N ASP A 132 2.91 -21.44 -0.98
CA ASP A 132 2.45 -21.76 -2.34
C ASP A 132 0.95 -22.05 -2.41
N ALA A 133 0.41 -22.70 -1.39
CA ALA A 133 -1.03 -22.96 -1.29
C ALA A 133 -1.85 -21.66 -1.14
N GLU A 134 -1.37 -20.72 -0.29
CA GLU A 134 -2.01 -19.42 -0.10
C GLU A 134 -1.92 -18.58 -1.37
N ALA A 135 -0.79 -18.58 -2.05
CA ALA A 135 -0.61 -17.85 -3.29
C ALA A 135 -1.50 -18.37 -4.43
N ALA A 136 -1.73 -19.67 -4.49
CA ALA A 136 -2.63 -20.27 -5.48
C ALA A 136 -4.08 -19.75 -5.35
N CYS A 137 -4.53 -19.42 -4.14
CA CYS A 137 -5.86 -18.87 -3.90
C CYS A 137 -5.90 -17.35 -3.63
N TRP A 138 -4.75 -16.67 -3.64
CA TRP A 138 -4.62 -15.25 -3.31
C TRP A 138 -5.57 -14.36 -4.10
N HIS A 139 -5.60 -14.52 -5.42
CA HIS A 139 -6.46 -13.71 -6.29
C HIS A 139 -7.95 -13.86 -5.93
N VAL A 140 -8.41 -15.08 -5.72
CA VAL A 140 -9.82 -15.36 -5.38
C VAL A 140 -10.19 -14.73 -4.03
N VAL A 141 -9.32 -14.89 -3.02
CA VAL A 141 -9.58 -14.33 -1.69
C VAL A 141 -9.58 -12.80 -1.72
N ARG A 142 -8.66 -12.21 -2.47
CA ARG A 142 -8.60 -10.75 -2.65
C ARG A 142 -9.86 -10.19 -3.29
N GLU A 143 -10.38 -10.82 -4.36
CA GLU A 143 -11.62 -10.37 -5.00
C GLU A 143 -12.83 -10.54 -4.08
N GLN A 144 -12.93 -11.65 -3.35
CA GLN A 144 -13.98 -11.84 -2.34
C GLN A 144 -13.97 -10.74 -1.27
N VAL A 145 -12.80 -10.42 -0.73
CA VAL A 145 -12.65 -9.33 0.26
C VAL A 145 -13.04 -7.99 -0.34
N ARG A 146 -12.62 -7.73 -1.57
CA ARG A 146 -12.96 -6.48 -2.27
C ARG A 146 -14.47 -6.31 -2.42
N ASP A 147 -15.15 -7.37 -2.83
CA ASP A 147 -16.61 -7.36 -3.02
C ASP A 147 -17.35 -7.20 -1.68
N GLU A 148 -16.85 -7.80 -0.61
CA GLU A 148 -17.45 -7.65 0.73
C GLU A 148 -17.25 -6.26 1.34
N LEU A 149 -16.05 -5.70 1.18
CA LEU A 149 -15.75 -4.38 1.76
C LEU A 149 -16.39 -3.23 0.98
N GLN A 150 -16.76 -3.44 -0.30
CA GLN A 150 -17.39 -2.45 -1.18
C GLN A 150 -16.63 -1.10 -1.21
N LEU A 151 -15.31 -1.15 -1.04
CA LEU A 151 -14.45 0.03 -1.07
C LEU A 151 -14.28 0.53 -2.51
N VAL A 152 -14.02 1.83 -2.64
CA VAL A 152 -13.72 2.43 -3.95
C VAL A 152 -12.44 1.78 -4.50
N ARG A 153 -12.55 1.19 -5.70
CA ARG A 153 -11.42 0.57 -6.41
C ARG A 153 -10.43 1.64 -6.87
N HIS A 154 -9.17 1.23 -7.01
CA HIS A 154 -8.09 2.08 -7.51
C HIS A 154 -7.95 3.37 -6.70
N ARG A 155 -8.00 3.22 -5.40
CA ARG A 155 -7.64 4.22 -4.40
C ARG A 155 -6.67 3.55 -3.43
N ALA A 156 -5.47 4.07 -3.36
CA ALA A 156 -4.34 3.42 -2.73
C ALA A 156 -4.64 2.90 -1.30
N SER A 157 -5.31 3.68 -0.45
CA SER A 157 -5.67 3.21 0.90
C SER A 157 -6.74 2.12 0.91
N SER A 158 -7.66 2.14 -0.05
CA SER A 158 -8.70 1.10 -0.20
C SER A 158 -8.07 -0.21 -0.65
N ASP A 159 -7.18 -0.17 -1.64
CA ASP A 159 -6.50 -1.34 -2.14
C ASP A 159 -5.54 -1.94 -1.10
N ALA A 160 -4.78 -1.11 -0.38
CA ALA A 160 -3.98 -1.55 0.77
C ALA A 160 -4.82 -2.27 1.85
N ARG A 161 -6.04 -1.77 2.14
CA ARG A 161 -6.94 -2.39 3.11
C ARG A 161 -7.49 -3.73 2.63
N VAL A 162 -7.84 -3.84 1.35
CA VAL A 162 -8.25 -5.11 0.75
C VAL A 162 -7.14 -6.15 0.87
N LEU A 163 -5.90 -5.78 0.54
CA LEU A 163 -4.74 -6.68 0.61
C LEU A 163 -4.47 -7.14 2.05
N GLN A 164 -4.49 -6.23 3.03
CA GLN A 164 -4.27 -6.59 4.44
C GLN A 164 -5.36 -7.53 4.96
N THR A 165 -6.63 -7.24 4.63
CA THR A 165 -7.77 -8.08 5.04
C THR A 165 -7.73 -9.45 4.37
N ALA A 166 -7.35 -9.52 3.10
CA ALA A 166 -7.20 -10.79 2.37
C ALA A 166 -6.08 -11.64 2.98
N TRP A 167 -4.94 -11.04 3.33
CA TRP A 167 -3.85 -11.71 4.01
C TRP A 167 -4.30 -12.28 5.38
N LEU A 168 -4.97 -11.47 6.21
CA LEU A 168 -5.52 -11.93 7.49
C LEU A 168 -6.47 -13.10 7.31
N ARG A 169 -7.35 -13.04 6.32
CA ARG A 169 -8.30 -14.14 6.01
C ARG A 169 -7.60 -15.45 5.69
N LEU A 170 -6.51 -15.39 4.93
CA LEU A 170 -5.72 -16.59 4.64
C LEU A 170 -5.07 -17.16 5.89
N LYS A 171 -4.47 -16.32 6.72
CA LYS A 171 -3.76 -16.75 7.94
C LYS A 171 -4.67 -17.22 9.07
N THR A 172 -5.96 -16.87 9.03
CA THR A 172 -6.94 -17.27 10.07
C THR A 172 -7.82 -18.44 9.62
N ARG A 173 -7.63 -18.99 8.41
CA ARG A 173 -8.36 -20.17 7.97
C ARG A 173 -7.96 -21.41 8.79
N PRO A 174 -8.92 -22.18 9.33
CA PRO A 174 -8.61 -23.46 9.98
C PRO A 174 -8.00 -24.42 8.94
N GLY A 175 -6.76 -24.84 9.13
CA GLY A 175 -6.09 -25.82 8.27
C GLY A 175 -5.01 -25.26 7.33
N SER A 176 -4.51 -24.05 7.61
CA SER A 176 -3.29 -23.51 6.96
C SER A 176 -2.05 -24.00 7.69
#